data_ad58cbaedba5821656ec9b77311b0998
#
_entry.id   ad58cbaedba5821656ec9b77311b0998
#
_cell.length_a   1.000
_cell.length_b   1.000
_cell.length_c   1.000
_cell.angle_alpha   90.00
_cell.angle_beta   90.00
_cell.angle_gamma   90.00
#
_symmetry.space_group_name_H-M   'P 1'
#
loop_
_entity.id
_entity.type
_entity.pdbx_description
1 polymer ?
#
loop_
_entity_poly.entity_id
_entity_poly.type
_entity_poly.pdbx_seq_one_letter_code
_entity_poly.pdbx_strand_id
1 'polypeptide(L)'
;IFYIMESVLNKIKTDWLTIINKFPELERLKEKYTEIETLNTPIYPKIENIFKAFTFFDISATKVVILGQDPYHKVNQATGLSFAVNNEQKCPPSLRNIKKLLKKDVDIELNNLNLEQWANQGILMLNASLCVKEKSPGSYMKMWKPFCEYIIDYINMHCEHVIFVAWGAFAHKILSEV
;
A
#
# COMPACT_ATOMS: atom_id res chain seq x y z
N ILE A 1 2.99 24.05 4.63
CA ILE A 1 2.61 22.73 5.16
C ILE A 1 1.94 21.88 4.08
N PHE A 2 1.09 22.42 3.19
CA PHE A 2 0.52 21.71 2.02
C PHE A 2 1.56 21.11 1.06
N TYR A 3 2.80 21.62 1.07
CA TYR A 3 3.88 21.24 0.15
C TYR A 3 4.44 19.82 0.35
N ILE A 4 4.25 19.17 1.51
CA ILE A 4 4.94 17.89 1.79
C ILE A 4 4.32 16.75 0.97
N MET A 5 2.99 16.55 1.07
CA MET A 5 2.32 15.48 0.30
C MET A 5 2.40 15.75 -1.21
N GLU A 6 2.28 17.01 -1.64
CA GLU A 6 2.48 17.42 -3.03
C GLU A 6 3.88 17.05 -3.54
N SER A 7 4.92 17.31 -2.74
CA SER A 7 6.29 16.97 -3.10
C SER A 7 6.51 15.46 -3.23
N VAL A 8 5.77 14.65 -2.47
CA VAL A 8 5.83 13.19 -2.55
C VAL A 8 5.08 12.68 -3.77
N LEU A 9 3.89 13.20 -4.05
CA LEU A 9 3.12 12.87 -5.25
C LEU A 9 3.92 13.18 -6.53
N ASN A 10 4.60 14.32 -6.58
CA ASN A 10 5.42 14.72 -7.72
C ASN A 10 6.65 13.81 -7.97
N LYS A 11 6.99 12.92 -7.03
CA LYS A 11 8.02 11.88 -7.22
C LYS A 11 7.50 10.66 -7.98
N ILE A 12 6.20 10.47 -8.07
CA ILE A 12 5.60 9.39 -8.86
C ILE A 12 5.82 9.71 -10.34
N LYS A 13 6.60 8.88 -11.03
CA LYS A 13 6.94 9.05 -12.46
C LYS A 13 6.08 8.21 -13.39
N THR A 14 5.26 7.34 -12.83
CA THR A 14 4.32 6.48 -13.54
C THR A 14 3.02 7.24 -13.84
N ASP A 15 2.17 6.68 -14.69
CA ASP A 15 0.84 7.24 -15.00
C ASP A 15 -0.13 7.22 -13.81
N TRP A 16 0.19 6.49 -12.74
CA TRP A 16 -0.53 6.52 -11.46
C TRP A 16 -0.72 7.94 -10.92
N LEU A 17 0.24 8.85 -11.14
CA LEU A 17 0.10 10.25 -10.72
C LEU A 17 -1.16 10.90 -11.33
N THR A 18 -1.42 10.64 -12.60
CA THR A 18 -2.60 11.16 -13.30
C THR A 18 -3.90 10.60 -12.70
N ILE A 19 -3.89 9.32 -12.33
CA ILE A 19 -5.05 8.65 -11.73
C ILE A 19 -5.29 9.16 -10.30
N ILE A 20 -4.25 9.26 -9.50
CA ILE A 20 -4.31 9.78 -8.13
C ILE A 20 -4.84 11.23 -8.12
N ASN A 21 -4.38 12.06 -9.06
CA ASN A 21 -4.84 13.45 -9.18
C ASN A 21 -6.32 13.57 -9.61
N LYS A 22 -6.93 12.54 -10.14
CA LYS A 22 -8.36 12.49 -10.44
C LYS A 22 -9.23 12.02 -9.27
N PHE A 23 -8.62 11.61 -8.14
CA PHE A 23 -9.39 11.21 -6.96
C PHE A 23 -10.20 12.40 -6.43
N PRO A 24 -11.56 12.31 -6.34
CA PRO A 24 -12.42 13.46 -6.05
C PRO A 24 -12.16 14.13 -4.70
N GLU A 25 -11.71 13.33 -3.71
CA GLU A 25 -11.43 13.83 -2.36
C GLU A 25 -9.92 14.05 -2.09
N LEU A 26 -9.10 14.20 -3.13
CA LEU A 26 -7.64 14.29 -2.96
C LEU A 26 -7.23 15.47 -2.06
N GLU A 27 -7.80 16.65 -2.28
CA GLU A 27 -7.48 17.83 -1.46
C GLU A 27 -7.87 17.63 0.00
N ARG A 28 -9.06 17.08 0.26
CA ARG A 28 -9.49 16.72 1.61
C ARG A 28 -8.58 15.69 2.26
N LEU A 29 -8.06 14.74 1.48
CA LEU A 29 -7.09 13.74 1.95
C LEU A 29 -5.77 14.40 2.35
N LYS A 30 -5.27 15.35 1.53
CA LYS A 30 -4.06 16.14 1.82
C LYS A 30 -4.22 16.97 3.10
N GLU A 31 -5.37 17.63 3.27
CA GLU A 31 -5.70 18.41 4.49
C GLU A 31 -5.64 17.52 5.74
N LYS A 32 -6.36 16.40 5.71
CA LYS A 32 -6.39 15.45 6.83
C LYS A 32 -5.01 14.87 7.13
N TYR A 33 -4.21 14.57 6.10
CA TYR A 33 -2.85 14.10 6.32
C TYR A 33 -2.01 15.16 7.03
N THR A 34 -2.14 16.41 6.60
CA THR A 34 -1.45 17.55 7.24
C THR A 34 -1.86 17.69 8.71
N GLU A 35 -3.15 17.54 9.03
CA GLU A 35 -3.62 17.57 10.43
C GLU A 35 -2.96 16.49 11.29
N ILE A 36 -2.88 15.25 10.81
CA ILE A 36 -2.27 14.16 11.58
C ILE A 36 -0.75 14.31 11.75
N GLU A 37 -0.05 14.95 10.81
CA GLU A 37 1.37 15.27 10.96
C GLU A 37 1.64 16.27 12.10
N THR A 38 0.69 17.19 12.36
CA THR A 38 0.83 18.18 13.46
C THR A 38 0.69 17.55 14.84
N LEU A 39 0.16 16.33 14.96
CA LEU A 39 -0.12 15.68 16.24
C LEU A 39 1.15 15.19 16.99
N ASN A 40 2.32 15.46 16.47
CA ASN A 40 3.62 15.05 17.09
C ASN A 40 3.68 13.57 17.51
N THR A 41 2.98 12.71 16.77
CA THR A 41 2.94 11.26 17.01
C THR A 41 3.54 10.56 15.80
N PRO A 42 4.45 9.59 15.97
CA PRO A 42 5.05 8.87 14.85
C PRO A 42 3.99 8.21 13.96
N ILE A 43 4.13 8.41 12.65
CA ILE A 43 3.29 7.84 11.59
C ILE A 43 4.18 6.97 10.70
N TYR A 44 3.68 5.81 10.31
CA TYR A 44 4.39 4.87 9.45
C TYR A 44 3.56 4.52 8.19
N PRO A 45 4.21 4.30 7.05
CA PRO A 45 5.64 4.53 6.77
C PRO A 45 5.98 6.03 6.87
N LYS A 46 7.26 6.38 6.72
CA LYS A 46 7.67 7.77 6.51
C LYS A 46 6.96 8.34 5.28
N ILE A 47 6.70 9.66 5.28
CA ILE A 47 5.91 10.34 4.26
C ILE A 47 6.38 10.03 2.83
N GLU A 48 7.70 9.98 2.62
CA GLU A 48 8.29 9.70 1.32
C GLU A 48 7.94 8.32 0.74
N ASN A 49 7.43 7.40 1.58
CA ASN A 49 7.08 6.04 1.20
C ASN A 49 5.57 5.78 1.16
N ILE A 50 4.72 6.75 1.48
CA ILE A 50 3.26 6.54 1.54
C ILE A 50 2.70 6.05 0.19
N PHE A 51 3.17 6.63 -0.92
CA PHE A 51 2.74 6.26 -2.27
C PHE A 51 3.71 5.30 -2.99
N LYS A 52 4.62 4.64 -2.27
CA LYS A 52 5.64 3.79 -2.87
C LYS A 52 5.07 2.70 -3.77
N ALA A 53 3.92 2.12 -3.43
CA ALA A 53 3.27 1.09 -4.24
C ALA A 53 2.99 1.54 -5.69
N PHE A 54 2.85 2.84 -5.93
CA PHE A 54 2.54 3.43 -7.23
C PHE A 54 3.77 3.87 -8.03
N THR A 55 4.99 3.52 -7.60
CA THR A 55 6.22 4.01 -8.23
C THR A 55 6.94 2.98 -9.11
N PHE A 56 6.48 1.74 -9.15
CA PHE A 56 7.20 0.63 -9.77
C PHE A 56 6.85 0.41 -11.25
N PHE A 57 5.62 0.68 -11.65
CA PHE A 57 5.11 0.40 -13.00
C PHE A 57 3.89 1.25 -13.32
N ASP A 58 3.57 1.42 -14.60
CA ASP A 58 2.35 2.07 -15.06
C ASP A 58 1.12 1.16 -14.88
N ILE A 59 -0.07 1.75 -14.75
CA ILE A 59 -1.30 0.99 -14.43
C ILE A 59 -1.56 -0.16 -15.43
N SER A 60 -1.26 0.06 -16.71
CA SER A 60 -1.44 -0.95 -17.77
C SER A 60 -0.59 -2.21 -17.56
N ALA A 61 0.46 -2.13 -16.74
CA ALA A 61 1.31 -3.27 -16.38
C ALA A 61 0.84 -3.99 -15.11
N THR A 62 -0.30 -3.59 -14.52
CA THR A 62 -0.86 -4.26 -13.34
C THR A 62 -1.33 -5.67 -13.69
N LYS A 63 -0.75 -6.67 -13.05
CA LYS A 63 -1.11 -8.09 -13.21
C LYS A 63 -1.84 -8.64 -12.00
N VAL A 64 -1.41 -8.21 -10.81
CA VAL A 64 -1.95 -8.69 -9.53
C VAL A 64 -2.09 -7.51 -8.58
N VAL A 65 -3.19 -7.47 -7.84
CA VAL A 65 -3.37 -6.57 -6.68
C VAL A 65 -3.39 -7.42 -5.41
N ILE A 66 -2.46 -7.16 -4.50
CA ILE A 66 -2.45 -7.80 -3.17
C ILE A 66 -2.86 -6.75 -2.15
N LEU A 67 -4.04 -6.91 -1.55
CA LEU A 67 -4.60 -5.95 -0.61
C LEU A 67 -4.26 -6.32 0.84
N GLY A 68 -3.49 -5.43 1.49
CA GLY A 68 -3.27 -5.42 2.93
C GLY A 68 -4.25 -4.49 3.65
N GLN A 69 -4.33 -4.59 4.98
CA GLN A 69 -5.17 -3.72 5.80
C GLN A 69 -4.52 -2.36 6.01
N ASP A 70 -3.44 -2.31 6.76
CA ASP A 70 -2.66 -1.11 7.10
C ASP A 70 -1.17 -1.45 7.22
N PRO A 71 -0.28 -0.44 7.19
CA PRO A 71 1.15 -0.68 7.36
C PRO A 71 1.49 -1.25 8.73
N TYR A 72 2.64 -1.88 8.85
CA TYR A 72 3.18 -2.24 10.16
C TYR A 72 3.41 -0.99 11.02
N HIS A 73 2.96 -1.05 12.28
CA HIS A 73 2.88 0.10 13.19
C HIS A 73 4.05 0.22 14.18
N LYS A 74 5.16 -0.49 13.94
CA LYS A 74 6.40 -0.39 14.74
C LYS A 74 7.48 0.35 13.97
N VAL A 75 8.42 0.90 14.71
CA VAL A 75 9.57 1.66 14.18
C VAL A 75 10.28 0.88 13.07
N ASN A 76 10.57 1.53 11.95
CA ASN A 76 11.35 1.02 10.82
C ASN A 76 10.79 -0.25 10.14
N GLN A 77 9.54 -0.65 10.38
CA GLN A 77 8.95 -1.81 9.73
C GLN A 77 8.32 -1.48 8.37
N ALA A 78 7.38 -0.52 8.36
CA ALA A 78 6.61 -0.20 7.16
C ALA A 78 7.49 0.40 6.04
N THR A 79 7.33 -0.14 4.84
CA THR A 79 8.10 0.27 3.65
C THR A 79 7.28 1.03 2.61
N GLY A 80 5.95 1.10 2.78
CA GLY A 80 4.99 1.61 1.78
C GLY A 80 4.42 0.53 0.85
N LEU A 81 4.91 -0.70 0.92
CA LEU A 81 4.32 -1.87 0.27
C LEU A 81 3.59 -2.74 1.30
N SER A 82 2.42 -3.28 0.96
CA SER A 82 1.70 -4.19 1.85
C SER A 82 2.54 -5.45 2.14
N PHE A 83 2.47 -5.95 3.37
CA PHE A 83 3.21 -7.11 3.88
C PHE A 83 4.74 -6.98 3.91
N ALA A 84 5.32 -5.99 3.24
CA ALA A 84 6.77 -5.80 3.14
C ALA A 84 7.37 -5.14 4.40
N VAL A 85 8.60 -5.54 4.74
CA VAL A 85 9.41 -4.89 5.77
C VAL A 85 10.83 -4.70 5.27
N ASN A 86 11.58 -3.80 5.90
CA ASN A 86 13.01 -3.70 5.65
C ASN A 86 13.71 -5.00 6.02
N ASN A 87 14.70 -5.41 5.23
CA ASN A 87 15.41 -6.70 5.41
C ASN A 87 16.09 -6.86 6.77
N GLU A 88 16.42 -5.77 7.43
CA GLU A 88 17.02 -5.76 8.77
C GLU A 88 16.00 -6.04 9.89
N GLN A 89 14.72 -6.06 9.57
CA GLN A 89 13.66 -6.29 10.53
C GLN A 89 13.33 -7.77 10.69
N LYS A 90 12.83 -8.13 11.88
CA LYS A 90 12.24 -9.47 12.08
C LYS A 90 11.05 -9.64 11.15
N CYS A 91 11.01 -10.78 10.47
CA CYS A 91 9.90 -11.15 9.60
C CYS A 91 8.57 -11.19 10.40
N PRO A 92 7.58 -10.34 10.09
CA PRO A 92 6.30 -10.33 10.80
C PRO A 92 5.48 -11.60 10.57
N PRO A 93 4.50 -11.91 11.44
CA PRO A 93 3.74 -13.15 11.35
C PRO A 93 3.07 -13.40 9.98
N SER A 94 2.42 -12.37 9.42
CA SER A 94 1.76 -12.49 8.11
C SER A 94 2.77 -12.81 7.00
N LEU A 95 3.88 -12.07 6.92
CA LEU A 95 4.93 -12.32 5.93
C LEU A 95 5.62 -13.68 6.14
N ARG A 96 5.74 -14.13 7.38
CA ARG A 96 6.25 -15.46 7.71
C ARG A 96 5.35 -16.58 7.18
N ASN A 97 4.03 -16.37 7.24
CA ASN A 97 3.08 -17.32 6.67
C ASN A 97 3.18 -17.36 5.13
N ILE A 98 3.31 -16.20 4.49
CA ILE A 98 3.56 -16.11 3.04
C ILE A 98 4.83 -16.86 2.66
N LYS A 99 5.95 -16.64 3.38
CA LYS A 99 7.20 -17.39 3.16
C LYS A 99 7.01 -18.91 3.24
N LYS A 100 6.30 -19.38 4.27
CA LYS A 100 6.03 -20.81 4.46
C LYS A 100 5.22 -21.40 3.31
N LEU A 101 4.20 -20.66 2.84
CA LEU A 101 3.37 -21.11 1.72
C LEU A 101 4.16 -21.18 0.42
N LEU A 102 4.95 -20.16 0.10
CA LEU A 102 5.81 -20.15 -1.09
C LEU A 102 6.79 -21.33 -1.09
N LYS A 103 7.43 -21.59 0.06
CA LYS A 103 8.34 -22.76 0.18
C LYS A 103 7.60 -24.07 0.00
N LYS A 104 6.40 -24.20 0.58
CA LYS A 104 5.61 -25.44 0.53
C LYS A 104 5.03 -25.71 -0.86
N ASP A 105 4.47 -24.69 -1.50
CA ASP A 105 3.63 -24.87 -2.69
C ASP A 105 4.44 -24.83 -3.99
N VAL A 106 5.51 -24.01 -4.04
CA VAL A 106 6.31 -23.78 -5.25
C VAL A 106 7.82 -23.89 -5.02
N ASP A 107 8.25 -24.34 -3.85
CA ASP A 107 9.66 -24.51 -3.44
C ASP A 107 10.51 -23.23 -3.57
N ILE A 108 9.91 -22.07 -3.44
CA ILE A 108 10.60 -20.78 -3.51
C ILE A 108 10.93 -20.28 -2.10
N GLU A 109 12.18 -19.91 -1.89
CA GLU A 109 12.62 -19.23 -0.67
C GLU A 109 12.59 -17.71 -0.83
N LEU A 110 11.72 -17.07 -0.06
CA LEU A 110 11.65 -15.60 0.00
C LEU A 110 12.76 -15.08 0.92
N ASN A 111 13.87 -14.62 0.33
CA ASN A 111 15.02 -14.10 1.06
C ASN A 111 14.96 -12.59 1.25
N ASN A 112 14.32 -11.86 0.34
CA ASN A 112 14.17 -10.42 0.40
C ASN A 112 12.78 -10.05 0.95
N LEU A 113 12.74 -9.47 2.15
CA LEU A 113 11.50 -9.14 2.86
C LEU A 113 10.89 -7.81 2.42
N ASN A 114 11.60 -6.99 1.63
CA ASN A 114 11.08 -5.70 1.14
C ASN A 114 10.11 -5.85 -0.03
N LEU A 115 10.01 -7.03 -0.63
CA LEU A 115 9.08 -7.42 -1.69
C LEU A 115 9.11 -6.52 -2.96
N GLU A 116 10.11 -5.68 -3.12
CA GLU A 116 10.23 -4.81 -4.31
C GLU A 116 10.35 -5.62 -5.62
N GLN A 117 10.95 -6.82 -5.54
CA GLN A 117 11.01 -7.73 -6.69
C GLN A 117 9.61 -8.18 -7.16
N TRP A 118 8.64 -8.25 -6.26
CA TRP A 118 7.26 -8.53 -6.62
C TRP A 118 6.62 -7.31 -7.28
N ALA A 119 6.79 -6.13 -6.68
CA ALA A 119 6.30 -4.89 -7.25
C ALA A 119 6.84 -4.66 -8.67
N ASN A 120 8.12 -4.91 -8.92
CA ASN A 120 8.73 -4.80 -10.25
C ASN A 120 8.14 -5.75 -11.32
N GLN A 121 7.34 -6.74 -10.93
CA GLN A 121 6.67 -7.68 -11.84
C GLN A 121 5.23 -7.27 -12.19
N GLY A 122 4.77 -6.11 -11.76
CA GLY A 122 3.40 -5.66 -11.96
C GLY A 122 2.44 -6.10 -10.84
N ILE A 123 2.96 -6.36 -9.64
CA ILE A 123 2.15 -6.69 -8.46
C ILE A 123 1.96 -5.41 -7.63
N LEU A 124 0.75 -4.87 -7.65
CA LEU A 124 0.38 -3.73 -6.81
C LEU A 124 0.17 -4.20 -5.36
N MET A 125 1.13 -3.88 -4.51
CA MET A 125 1.10 -4.24 -3.09
C MET A 125 0.50 -3.10 -2.27
N LEU A 126 -0.82 -3.00 -2.29
CA LEU A 126 -1.60 -1.89 -1.73
C LEU A 126 -2.07 -2.19 -0.32
N ASN A 127 -2.06 -1.20 0.57
CA ASN A 127 -2.79 -1.23 1.83
C ASN A 127 -4.07 -0.39 1.71
N ALA A 128 -5.13 -0.80 2.37
CA ALA A 128 -6.38 -0.02 2.43
C ALA A 128 -6.23 1.28 3.23
N SER A 129 -5.29 1.33 4.17
CA SER A 129 -4.78 2.55 4.78
C SER A 129 -3.30 2.71 4.41
N LEU A 130 -2.93 3.84 3.79
CA LEU A 130 -1.53 4.04 3.37
C LEU A 130 -0.61 4.48 4.51
N CYS A 131 -1.17 4.88 5.66
CA CYS A 131 -0.37 5.15 6.85
C CYS A 131 -1.08 4.69 8.13
N VAL A 132 -0.31 4.59 9.20
CA VAL A 132 -0.77 4.17 10.52
C VAL A 132 -0.03 4.93 11.62
N LYS A 133 -0.71 5.26 12.70
CA LYS A 133 -0.10 5.80 13.93
C LYS A 133 0.67 4.69 14.65
N GLU A 134 1.80 5.05 15.25
CA GLU A 134 2.60 4.11 16.04
C GLU A 134 1.73 3.36 17.05
N LYS A 135 1.89 2.03 17.10
CA LYS A 135 1.17 1.10 18.02
C LYS A 135 -0.37 1.17 17.96
N SER A 136 -0.95 1.73 16.90
CA SER A 136 -2.40 1.92 16.78
C SER A 136 -2.93 1.40 15.43
N PRO A 137 -3.02 0.08 15.23
CA PRO A 137 -3.54 -0.51 14.00
C PRO A 137 -4.92 0.06 13.63
N GLY A 138 -5.15 0.33 12.34
CA GLY A 138 -6.41 0.87 11.82
C GLY A 138 -6.67 2.35 12.10
N SER A 139 -5.73 3.07 12.72
CA SER A 139 -5.92 4.45 13.19
C SER A 139 -6.38 5.44 12.10
N TYR A 140 -5.94 5.25 10.86
CA TYR A 140 -6.28 6.15 9.75
C TYR A 140 -7.08 5.48 8.63
N MET A 141 -7.67 4.32 8.91
CA MET A 141 -8.47 3.56 7.94
C MET A 141 -9.61 4.39 7.33
N LYS A 142 -10.36 5.12 8.16
CA LYS A 142 -11.49 5.96 7.68
C LYS A 142 -11.05 7.06 6.71
N MET A 143 -9.80 7.51 6.80
CA MET A 143 -9.24 8.53 5.93
C MET A 143 -8.82 7.96 4.57
N TRP A 144 -8.17 6.77 4.56
CA TRP A 144 -7.56 6.21 3.37
C TRP A 144 -8.46 5.25 2.60
N LYS A 145 -9.43 4.61 3.27
CA LYS A 145 -10.31 3.60 2.65
C LYS A 145 -10.99 4.10 1.37
N PRO A 146 -11.57 5.34 1.31
CA PRO A 146 -12.17 5.84 0.07
C PRO A 146 -11.15 5.96 -1.08
N PHE A 147 -9.91 6.34 -0.79
CA PHE A 147 -8.85 6.38 -1.79
C PHE A 147 -8.48 4.98 -2.29
N CYS A 148 -8.35 4.02 -1.38
CA CYS A 148 -8.06 2.63 -1.74
C CYS A 148 -9.17 2.04 -2.63
N GLU A 149 -10.44 2.23 -2.25
CA GLU A 149 -11.60 1.79 -3.04
C GLU A 149 -11.59 2.43 -4.44
N TYR A 150 -11.36 3.74 -4.53
CA TYR A 150 -11.21 4.42 -5.82
C TYR A 150 -10.13 3.80 -6.72
N ILE A 151 -8.96 3.46 -6.17
CA ILE A 151 -7.88 2.82 -6.93
C ILE A 151 -8.29 1.41 -7.41
N ILE A 152 -8.93 0.63 -6.55
CA ILE A 152 -9.43 -0.72 -6.87
C ILE A 152 -10.47 -0.64 -7.99
N ASP A 153 -11.45 0.23 -7.86
CA ASP A 153 -12.51 0.44 -8.86
C ASP A 153 -11.91 0.89 -10.19
N TYR A 154 -10.93 1.79 -10.14
CA TYR A 154 -10.26 2.26 -11.35
C TYR A 154 -9.54 1.11 -12.08
N ILE A 155 -8.83 0.25 -11.36
CA ILE A 155 -8.17 -0.93 -11.94
C ILE A 155 -9.23 -1.88 -12.53
N ASN A 156 -10.30 -2.18 -11.78
CA ASN A 156 -11.36 -3.08 -12.22
C ASN A 156 -12.05 -2.61 -13.52
N MET A 157 -12.22 -1.29 -13.67
CA MET A 157 -12.87 -0.70 -14.85
C MET A 157 -11.93 -0.54 -16.06
N HIS A 158 -10.62 -0.41 -15.88
CA HIS A 158 -9.71 0.02 -16.94
C HIS A 158 -8.57 -0.97 -17.24
N CYS A 159 -8.40 -2.02 -16.44
CA CYS A 159 -7.38 -3.03 -16.65
C CYS A 159 -8.03 -4.40 -16.91
N GLU A 160 -7.53 -5.12 -17.90
CA GLU A 160 -8.00 -6.47 -18.21
C GLU A 160 -7.13 -7.53 -17.51
N HIS A 161 -7.77 -8.65 -17.13
CA HIS A 161 -7.07 -9.84 -16.59
C HIS A 161 -6.26 -9.61 -15.33
N VAL A 162 -6.66 -8.65 -14.48
CA VAL A 162 -5.99 -8.43 -13.17
C VAL A 162 -6.50 -9.41 -12.13
N ILE A 163 -5.58 -10.04 -11.41
CA ILE A 163 -5.90 -10.95 -10.30
C ILE A 163 -5.93 -10.16 -8.99
N PHE A 164 -7.08 -10.16 -8.31
CA PHE A 164 -7.20 -9.57 -6.98
C PHE A 164 -7.01 -10.63 -5.90
N VAL A 165 -6.03 -10.44 -5.02
CA VAL A 165 -5.67 -11.36 -3.94
C VAL A 165 -6.16 -10.83 -2.60
N ALA A 166 -7.16 -11.50 -2.02
CA ALA A 166 -7.76 -11.17 -0.73
C ALA A 166 -7.21 -12.08 0.37
N TRP A 167 -6.15 -11.65 1.06
CA TRP A 167 -5.61 -12.39 2.20
C TRP A 167 -6.25 -11.93 3.52
N GLY A 168 -7.20 -12.72 4.01
CA GLY A 168 -7.91 -12.51 5.27
C GLY A 168 -9.25 -11.77 5.11
N ALA A 169 -10.07 -11.81 6.15
CA ALA A 169 -11.46 -11.33 6.14
C ALA A 169 -11.59 -9.84 5.76
N PHE A 170 -10.61 -9.02 6.13
CA PHE A 170 -10.61 -7.59 5.82
C PHE A 170 -10.52 -7.35 4.30
N ALA A 171 -9.53 -7.96 3.64
CA ALA A 171 -9.35 -7.83 2.19
C ALA A 171 -10.54 -8.43 1.43
N HIS A 172 -11.07 -9.57 1.89
CA HIS A 172 -12.30 -10.17 1.34
C HIS A 172 -13.47 -9.18 1.35
N LYS A 173 -13.68 -8.46 2.45
CA LYS A 173 -14.78 -7.49 2.56
C LYS A 173 -14.67 -6.34 1.56
N ILE A 174 -13.45 -5.85 1.28
CA ILE A 174 -13.25 -4.76 0.32
C ILE A 174 -13.37 -5.26 -1.12
N LEU A 175 -12.81 -6.45 -1.41
CA LEU A 175 -12.76 -6.99 -2.77
C LEU A 175 -14.01 -7.81 -3.16
N SER A 176 -15.01 -7.92 -2.28
CA SER A 176 -16.23 -8.67 -2.57
C SER A 176 -17.15 -8.00 -3.60
N GLU A 177 -16.90 -6.74 -3.90
CA GLU A 177 -17.68 -5.94 -4.86
C GLU A 177 -16.93 -5.72 -6.19
N VAL A 178 -15.77 -6.37 -6.38
CA VAL A 178 -14.89 -6.23 -7.56
C VAL A 178 -15.20 -7.28 -8.63
#